data_7936dc9da35998c4b7d21d0e1f9d8da7
#
_entry.id   7936dc9da35998c4b7d21d0e1f9d8da7
#
_cell.length_a   1.000
_cell.length_b   1.000
_cell.length_c   1.000
_cell.angle_alpha   90.00
_cell.angle_beta   90.00
_cell.angle_gamma   90.00
#
_symmetry.space_group_name_H-M   'P 1'
#
loop_
_entity.id
_entity.type
_entity.pdbx_description
1 polymer ?
#
loop_
_entity_poly.entity_id
_entity_poly.type
_entity_poly.pdbx_seq_one_letter_code
_entity_poly.pdbx_strand_id
1 'polypeptide(L)'
;MATNRERSPYPVAPLGALCVAGAARAGGHEVEFLDMGSARFPKMALRSALAKNDFQAVAFGIRNLDNCWFFAPRSYFDELREFADIVRQRFSGPLILGGTGFSVSPQGWMRRLNADCGVMGEGERAFQEVLARLEKGQPLEGIDGVITAQK
;
A
#
# COMPACT_ATOMS: atom_id res chain seq x y z
N MET A 1 2.67 -3.60 -2.45
CA MET A 1 1.50 -4.41 -2.92
C MET A 1 0.50 -3.52 -3.63
N ALA A 2 0.09 -3.87 -4.85
CA ALA A 2 -1.00 -3.19 -5.54
C ALA A 2 -2.32 -3.87 -5.14
N THR A 3 -3.23 -3.12 -4.51
CA THR A 3 -4.41 -3.68 -3.87
C THR A 3 -5.66 -3.72 -4.74
N ASN A 4 -5.65 -3.01 -5.87
CA ASN A 4 -6.81 -2.89 -6.73
C ASN A 4 -7.14 -4.21 -7.44
N ARG A 5 -8.39 -4.65 -7.35
CA ARG A 5 -8.90 -5.88 -7.97
C ARG A 5 -9.99 -5.63 -9.01
N GLU A 6 -10.08 -4.39 -9.51
CA GLU A 6 -11.00 -4.08 -10.59
C GLU A 6 -10.61 -4.83 -11.87
N ARG A 7 -11.55 -5.60 -12.42
CA ARG A 7 -11.37 -6.39 -13.63
C ARG A 7 -12.35 -6.04 -14.74
N SER A 8 -13.32 -5.17 -14.45
CA SER A 8 -14.35 -4.80 -15.42
C SER A 8 -14.16 -3.33 -15.85
N PRO A 9 -14.23 -3.02 -17.14
CA PRO A 9 -14.32 -3.95 -18.26
C PRO A 9 -13.02 -4.70 -18.57
N TYR A 10 -11.88 -4.21 -18.09
CA TYR A 10 -10.54 -4.81 -18.26
C TYR A 10 -9.72 -4.70 -16.98
N PRO A 11 -8.84 -5.68 -16.71
CA PRO A 11 -7.86 -5.54 -15.65
C PRO A 11 -6.90 -4.39 -16.01
N VAL A 12 -6.60 -3.54 -15.05
CA VAL A 12 -5.74 -2.37 -15.24
C VAL A 12 -4.42 -2.61 -14.53
N ALA A 13 -3.32 -2.44 -15.27
CA ALA A 13 -1.98 -2.51 -14.71
C ALA A 13 -1.81 -1.49 -13.57
N PRO A 14 -1.22 -1.87 -12.43
CA PRO A 14 -1.03 -1.00 -11.27
C PRO A 14 0.18 -0.06 -11.47
N LEU A 15 0.13 0.79 -12.49
CA LEU A 15 1.27 1.60 -12.94
C LEU A 15 1.88 2.45 -11.81
N GLY A 16 1.06 3.19 -11.06
CA GLY A 16 1.57 4.01 -9.95
C GLY A 16 2.32 3.20 -8.89
N ALA A 17 1.78 2.02 -8.53
CA ALA A 17 2.47 1.14 -7.58
C ALA A 17 3.77 0.56 -8.17
N LEU A 18 3.82 0.30 -9.48
CA LEU A 18 5.03 -0.14 -10.18
C LEU A 18 6.09 0.96 -10.24
N CYS A 19 5.69 2.23 -10.48
CA CYS A 19 6.59 3.36 -10.46
C CYS A 19 7.24 3.55 -9.08
N VAL A 20 6.44 3.51 -8.02
CA VAL A 20 6.95 3.59 -6.63
C VAL A 20 7.87 2.41 -6.29
N ALA A 21 7.53 1.19 -6.71
CA ALA A 21 8.38 0.02 -6.53
C ALA A 21 9.71 0.15 -7.31
N GLY A 22 9.65 0.70 -8.54
CA GLY A 22 10.83 1.00 -9.34
C GLY A 22 11.73 2.04 -8.70
N ALA A 23 11.14 3.12 -8.15
CA ALA A 23 11.86 4.14 -7.41
C ALA A 23 12.56 3.57 -6.17
N ALA A 24 11.88 2.73 -5.40
CA ALA A 24 12.48 2.05 -4.24
C ALA A 24 13.67 1.17 -4.64
N ARG A 25 13.55 0.39 -5.72
CA ARG A 25 14.67 -0.41 -6.25
C ARG A 25 15.83 0.46 -6.70
N ALA A 26 15.56 1.57 -7.38
CA ALA A 26 16.59 2.53 -7.77
C ALA A 26 17.30 3.16 -6.55
N GLY A 27 16.61 3.27 -5.42
CA GLY A 27 17.15 3.68 -4.13
C GLY A 27 17.96 2.60 -3.40
N GLY A 28 18.11 1.39 -3.98
CA GLY A 28 18.92 0.30 -3.40
C GLY A 28 18.13 -0.71 -2.56
N HIS A 29 16.80 -0.58 -2.46
CA HIS A 29 15.98 -1.51 -1.68
C HIS A 29 15.63 -2.77 -2.48
N GLU A 30 15.58 -3.91 -1.82
CA GLU A 30 14.96 -5.11 -2.38
C GLU A 30 13.43 -4.99 -2.30
N VAL A 31 12.74 -5.22 -3.43
CA VAL A 31 11.29 -5.06 -3.51
C VAL A 31 10.64 -6.31 -4.06
N GLU A 32 9.81 -6.95 -3.26
CA GLU A 32 8.84 -7.93 -3.74
C GLU A 32 7.53 -7.22 -4.12
N PHE A 33 7.14 -7.34 -5.39
CA PHE A 33 5.92 -6.72 -5.89
C PHE A 33 4.78 -7.74 -5.97
N LEU A 34 3.70 -7.47 -5.26
CA LEU A 34 2.53 -8.33 -5.23
C LEU A 34 1.33 -7.59 -5.83
N ASP A 35 0.85 -8.05 -6.99
CA ASP A 35 -0.36 -7.54 -7.63
C ASP A 35 -1.58 -8.39 -7.25
N MET A 36 -2.46 -7.83 -6.42
CA MET A 36 -3.68 -8.50 -5.98
C MET A 36 -4.73 -8.62 -7.07
N GLY A 37 -4.67 -7.76 -8.09
CA GLY A 37 -5.56 -7.80 -9.25
C GLY A 37 -5.34 -9.05 -10.11
N SER A 38 -4.10 -9.46 -10.30
CA SER A 38 -3.72 -10.64 -11.07
C SER A 38 -3.77 -11.94 -10.24
N ALA A 39 -3.66 -11.85 -8.93
CA ALA A 39 -3.61 -13.02 -8.06
C ALA A 39 -4.94 -13.81 -8.05
N ARG A 40 -4.88 -15.12 -8.35
CA ARG A 40 -6.06 -16.00 -8.27
C ARG A 40 -6.56 -16.14 -6.82
N PHE A 41 -5.63 -16.25 -5.86
CA PHE A 41 -5.91 -16.36 -4.43
C PHE A 41 -5.10 -15.32 -3.64
N PRO A 42 -5.54 -14.02 -3.64
CA PRO A 42 -4.73 -12.92 -3.14
C PRO A 42 -4.37 -13.02 -1.66
N LYS A 43 -5.29 -13.47 -0.81
CA LYS A 43 -5.02 -13.67 0.62
C LYS A 43 -3.96 -14.76 0.87
N MET A 44 -3.98 -15.82 0.07
CA MET A 44 -2.95 -16.87 0.15
C MET A 44 -1.60 -16.37 -0.36
N ALA A 45 -1.59 -15.62 -1.47
CA ALA A 45 -0.38 -15.01 -2.00
C ALA A 45 0.27 -14.08 -0.97
N LEU A 46 -0.52 -13.23 -0.33
CA LEU A 46 -0.05 -12.34 0.74
C LEU A 46 0.52 -13.11 1.93
N ARG A 47 -0.20 -14.12 2.43
CA ARG A 47 0.29 -14.97 3.54
C ARG A 47 1.58 -15.69 3.17
N SER A 48 1.69 -16.18 1.94
CA SER A 48 2.89 -16.86 1.45
C SER A 48 4.08 -15.91 1.36
N ALA A 49 3.89 -14.70 0.84
CA ALA A 49 4.93 -13.70 0.76
C ALA A 49 5.45 -13.33 2.16
N LEU A 50 4.54 -13.03 3.09
CA LEU A 50 4.87 -12.70 4.49
C LEU A 50 5.55 -13.85 5.26
N ALA A 51 5.33 -15.10 4.86
CA ALA A 51 5.94 -16.26 5.50
C ALA A 51 7.34 -16.60 4.97
N LYS A 52 7.67 -16.15 3.75
CA LYS A 52 8.91 -16.50 3.07
C LYS A 52 10.00 -15.44 3.19
N ASN A 53 9.62 -14.21 3.47
CA ASN A 53 10.52 -13.06 3.42
C ASN A 53 10.49 -12.31 4.76
N ASP A 54 11.65 -11.82 5.15
CA ASP A 54 11.83 -10.93 6.30
C ASP A 54 11.76 -9.47 5.83
N PHE A 55 10.52 -8.96 5.70
CA PHE A 55 10.30 -7.59 5.25
C PHE A 55 10.59 -6.59 6.36
N GLN A 56 11.17 -5.43 6.00
CA GLN A 56 11.36 -4.29 6.87
C GLN A 56 10.20 -3.28 6.78
N ALA A 57 9.45 -3.30 5.68
CA ALA A 57 8.25 -2.50 5.48
C ALA A 57 7.25 -3.21 4.56
N VAL A 58 5.96 -2.96 4.74
CA VAL A 58 4.90 -3.38 3.82
C VAL A 58 4.17 -2.14 3.33
N ALA A 59 3.97 -2.03 2.01
CA ALA A 59 3.28 -0.88 1.43
C ALA A 59 2.05 -1.31 0.61
N PHE A 60 0.94 -0.57 0.76
CA PHE A 60 -0.29 -0.73 0.00
C PHE A 60 -0.48 0.43 -0.97
N GLY A 61 -0.54 0.13 -2.27
CA GLY A 61 -0.96 1.07 -3.30
C GLY A 61 -2.47 0.99 -3.53
N ILE A 62 -3.22 1.91 -2.95
CA ILE A 62 -4.69 1.99 -3.06
C ILE A 62 -5.04 2.89 -4.24
N ARG A 63 -5.56 2.30 -5.32
CA ARG A 63 -5.91 3.05 -6.52
C ARG A 63 -7.31 3.65 -6.44
N ASN A 64 -8.32 2.84 -6.13
CA ASN A 64 -9.73 3.22 -6.13
C ASN A 64 -10.35 2.93 -4.76
N LEU A 65 -11.38 3.70 -4.39
CA LEU A 65 -12.20 3.48 -3.20
C LEU A 65 -13.28 2.41 -3.47
N ASP A 66 -13.77 2.39 -4.69
CA ASP A 66 -14.85 1.52 -5.16
C ASP A 66 -14.68 1.22 -6.66
N ASN A 67 -15.62 0.49 -7.22
CA ASN A 67 -15.64 0.14 -8.64
C ASN A 67 -16.23 1.25 -9.53
N CYS A 68 -16.62 2.40 -9.00
CA CYS A 68 -17.25 3.53 -9.69
C CYS A 68 -18.49 3.13 -10.53
N TRP A 69 -19.15 2.02 -10.19
CA TRP A 69 -20.28 1.53 -10.96
C TRP A 69 -21.62 1.83 -10.28
N PHE A 70 -22.39 2.74 -10.87
CA PHE A 70 -23.62 3.25 -10.29
C PHE A 70 -24.68 2.18 -9.96
N PHE A 71 -24.87 1.20 -10.86
CA PHE A 71 -25.91 0.15 -10.69
C PHE A 71 -25.52 -0.98 -9.75
N ALA A 72 -24.23 -1.17 -9.47
CA ALA A 72 -23.73 -2.19 -8.58
C ALA A 72 -22.48 -1.66 -7.85
N PRO A 73 -22.64 -0.69 -6.94
CA PRO A 73 -21.51 -0.11 -6.23
C PRO A 73 -20.86 -1.15 -5.34
N ARG A 74 -19.54 -1.27 -5.42
CA ARG A 74 -18.74 -2.16 -4.60
C ARG A 74 -17.58 -1.41 -3.99
N SER A 75 -17.58 -1.25 -2.70
CA SER A 75 -16.43 -0.73 -1.97
C SER A 75 -15.31 -1.77 -1.88
N TYR A 76 -14.06 -1.32 -2.00
CA TYR A 76 -12.88 -2.16 -1.77
C TYR A 76 -12.40 -2.12 -0.33
N PHE A 77 -13.10 -1.40 0.54
CA PHE A 77 -12.67 -1.18 1.91
C PHE A 77 -12.52 -2.47 2.72
N ASP A 78 -13.53 -3.34 2.70
CA ASP A 78 -13.52 -4.57 3.51
C ASP A 78 -12.38 -5.52 3.09
N GLU A 79 -12.14 -5.63 1.79
CA GLU A 79 -11.03 -6.43 1.27
C GLU A 79 -9.67 -5.85 1.65
N LEU A 80 -9.51 -4.53 1.60
CA LEU A 80 -8.30 -3.84 2.04
C LEU A 80 -8.04 -4.02 3.53
N ARG A 81 -9.10 -3.97 4.34
CA ARG A 81 -9.03 -4.24 5.77
C ARG A 81 -8.57 -5.68 6.03
N GLU A 82 -9.15 -6.66 5.35
CA GLU A 82 -8.71 -8.05 5.47
C GLU A 82 -7.22 -8.24 5.11
N PHE A 83 -6.72 -7.53 4.09
CA PHE A 83 -5.29 -7.56 3.77
C PHE A 83 -4.45 -6.92 4.88
N ALA A 84 -4.88 -5.79 5.43
CA ALA A 84 -4.19 -5.13 6.54
C ALA A 84 -4.18 -6.03 7.80
N ASP A 85 -5.29 -6.69 8.11
CA ASP A 85 -5.38 -7.65 9.22
C ASP A 85 -4.41 -8.84 9.03
N ILE A 86 -4.30 -9.36 7.80
CA ILE A 86 -3.33 -10.42 7.48
C ILE A 86 -1.89 -9.94 7.68
N VAL A 87 -1.58 -8.71 7.27
CA VAL A 87 -0.26 -8.11 7.50
C VAL A 87 -0.01 -8.00 9.00
N ARG A 88 -0.90 -7.38 9.76
CA ARG A 88 -0.73 -7.15 11.21
C ARG A 88 -0.63 -8.44 12.04
N GLN A 89 -1.22 -9.53 11.59
CA GLN A 89 -1.08 -10.85 12.23
C GLN A 89 0.31 -11.47 12.08
N ARG A 90 1.09 -11.06 11.09
CA ARG A 90 2.36 -11.72 10.70
C ARG A 90 3.56 -10.80 10.62
N PHE A 91 3.31 -9.51 10.64
CA PHE A 91 4.33 -8.48 10.47
C PHE A 91 4.08 -7.32 11.44
N SER A 92 5.08 -7.05 12.27
CA SER A 92 5.03 -5.98 13.30
C SER A 92 5.64 -4.65 12.83
N GLY A 93 6.29 -4.64 11.69
CA GLY A 93 6.91 -3.44 11.12
C GLY A 93 5.93 -2.47 10.48
N PRO A 94 6.42 -1.39 9.87
CA PRO A 94 5.61 -0.32 9.33
C PRO A 94 4.74 -0.77 8.13
N LEU A 95 3.44 -0.45 8.20
CA LEU A 95 2.49 -0.53 7.11
C LEU A 95 2.31 0.87 6.51
N ILE A 96 2.68 1.04 5.26
CA ILE A 96 2.67 2.30 4.52
C ILE A 96 1.52 2.29 3.51
N LEU A 97 0.74 3.36 3.44
CA LEU A 97 -0.33 3.49 2.45
C LEU A 97 0.04 4.52 1.41
N GLY A 98 -0.49 4.37 0.20
CA GLY A 98 -0.32 5.35 -0.86
C GLY A 98 -1.27 5.11 -2.03
N GLY A 99 -1.14 5.95 -3.06
CA GLY A 99 -1.93 5.87 -4.28
C GLY A 99 -3.11 6.85 -4.32
N THR A 100 -3.74 6.95 -5.49
CA THR A 100 -4.80 7.94 -5.74
C THR A 100 -6.01 7.76 -4.83
N GLY A 101 -6.46 6.53 -4.60
CA GLY A 101 -7.56 6.24 -3.68
C GLY A 101 -7.23 6.56 -2.22
N PHE A 102 -5.97 6.37 -1.81
CA PHE A 102 -5.50 6.81 -0.50
C PHE A 102 -5.56 8.33 -0.36
N SER A 103 -5.12 9.07 -1.37
CA SER A 103 -5.04 10.54 -1.35
C SER A 103 -6.40 11.24 -1.25
N VAL A 104 -7.51 10.54 -1.56
CA VAL A 104 -8.87 11.08 -1.41
C VAL A 104 -9.29 11.21 0.07
N SER A 105 -8.90 10.27 0.93
CA SER A 105 -9.26 10.29 2.36
C SER A 105 -8.15 9.70 3.23
N PRO A 106 -6.97 10.35 3.28
CA PRO A 106 -5.78 9.76 3.88
C PRO A 106 -5.96 9.40 5.35
N GLN A 107 -6.48 10.32 6.19
CA GLN A 107 -6.71 10.08 7.61
C GLN A 107 -7.74 8.96 7.86
N GLY A 108 -8.75 8.88 6.99
CA GLY A 108 -9.75 7.81 7.04
C GLY A 108 -9.12 6.43 6.83
N TRP A 109 -8.26 6.31 5.82
CA TRP A 109 -7.55 5.08 5.53
C TRP A 109 -6.55 4.71 6.62
N MET A 110 -5.75 5.69 7.09
CA MET A 110 -4.78 5.48 8.17
C MET A 110 -5.42 4.84 9.40
N ARG A 111 -6.51 5.42 9.90
CA ARG A 111 -7.22 4.90 11.07
C ARG A 111 -7.84 3.53 10.83
N ARG A 112 -8.50 3.35 9.67
CA ARG A 112 -9.28 2.15 9.37
C ARG A 112 -8.42 0.92 9.07
N LEU A 113 -7.23 1.12 8.49
CA LEU A 113 -6.29 0.05 8.20
C LEU A 113 -5.18 -0.09 9.25
N ASN A 114 -5.23 0.71 10.31
CA ASN A 114 -4.21 0.74 11.36
C ASN A 114 -2.79 0.85 10.76
N ALA A 115 -2.62 1.82 9.85
CA ALA A 115 -1.35 2.04 9.17
C ALA A 115 -0.48 3.05 9.93
N ASP A 116 0.84 2.95 9.77
CA ASP A 116 1.81 3.78 10.48
C ASP A 116 2.05 5.12 9.78
N CYS A 117 2.10 5.10 8.45
CA CYS A 117 2.23 6.30 7.64
C CYS A 117 1.57 6.13 6.28
N GLY A 118 1.40 7.24 5.57
CA GLY A 118 0.87 7.25 4.23
C GLY A 118 1.47 8.35 3.38
N VAL A 119 1.59 8.10 2.08
CA VAL A 119 2.13 9.00 1.07
C VAL A 119 1.00 9.48 0.18
N MET A 120 0.74 10.79 0.17
CA MET A 120 -0.25 11.46 -0.67
C MET A 120 0.39 11.93 -1.98
N GLY A 121 -0.40 11.94 -3.05
CA GLY A 121 0.06 12.42 -4.36
C GLY A 121 1.04 11.49 -5.04
N GLU A 122 2.06 12.05 -5.69
CA GLU A 122 3.13 11.30 -6.35
C GLU A 122 4.08 10.73 -5.31
N GLY A 123 4.23 9.40 -5.33
CA GLY A 123 4.85 8.67 -4.24
C GLY A 123 6.35 8.42 -4.40
N GLU A 124 6.91 8.55 -5.61
CA GLU A 124 8.23 8.03 -5.94
C GLU A 124 9.32 8.62 -5.03
N ARG A 125 9.32 9.94 -4.86
CA ARG A 125 10.32 10.64 -4.03
C ARG A 125 10.02 10.50 -2.54
N ALA A 126 8.78 10.76 -2.15
CA ALA A 126 8.37 10.72 -0.75
C ALA A 126 8.53 9.32 -0.14
N PHE A 127 8.21 8.27 -0.91
CA PHE A 127 8.37 6.89 -0.47
C PHE A 127 9.84 6.50 -0.27
N GLN A 128 10.74 6.94 -1.17
CA GLN A 128 12.19 6.75 -0.96
C GLN A 128 12.68 7.42 0.33
N GLU A 129 12.23 8.65 0.61
CA GLU A 129 12.60 9.34 1.85
C GLU A 129 12.05 8.63 3.09
N VAL A 130 10.81 8.13 3.02
CA VAL A 130 10.22 7.30 4.09
C VAL A 130 11.10 6.08 4.36
N LEU A 131 11.47 5.32 3.32
CA LEU A 131 12.32 4.14 3.48
C LEU A 131 13.69 4.49 4.07
N ALA A 132 14.33 5.55 3.57
CA ALA A 132 15.64 6.00 4.07
C ALA A 132 15.60 6.42 5.54
N ARG A 133 14.50 7.04 6.01
CA ARG A 133 14.33 7.38 7.42
C ARG A 133 14.03 6.17 8.28
N LEU A 134 13.21 5.23 7.79
CA LEU A 134 12.93 3.98 8.50
C LEU A 134 14.20 3.17 8.74
N GLU A 135 15.09 3.05 7.74
CA GLU A 135 16.40 2.40 7.89
C GLU A 135 17.28 3.02 8.98
N LYS A 136 17.19 4.35 9.15
CA LYS A 136 17.98 5.11 10.13
C LYS A 136 17.26 5.25 11.47
N GLY A 137 16.07 4.71 11.63
CA GLY A 137 15.24 4.91 12.82
C GLY A 137 14.86 6.38 13.05
N GLN A 138 14.78 7.18 11.99
CA GLN A 138 14.46 8.60 12.06
C GLN A 138 12.95 8.84 12.00
N PRO A 139 12.46 9.93 12.60
CA PRO A 139 11.05 10.29 12.54
C PRO A 139 10.61 10.62 11.10
N LEU A 140 9.37 10.30 10.76
CA LEU A 140 8.78 10.51 9.42
C LEU A 140 8.09 11.87 9.27
N GLU A 141 7.99 12.62 10.37
CA GLU A 141 7.39 13.95 10.38
C GLU A 141 8.20 14.94 9.54
N GLY A 142 7.49 15.82 8.82
CA GLY A 142 8.12 16.84 7.99
C GLY A 142 8.58 16.37 6.61
N ILE A 143 8.31 15.11 6.21
CA ILE A 143 8.46 14.69 4.82
C ILE A 143 7.25 15.25 4.05
N ASP A 144 7.52 15.96 2.95
CA ASP A 144 6.47 16.51 2.10
C ASP A 144 5.58 15.39 1.52
N GLY A 145 4.26 15.58 1.59
CA GLY A 145 3.27 14.59 1.15
C GLY A 145 3.11 13.37 2.07
N VAL A 146 3.81 13.30 3.20
CA VAL A 146 3.69 12.18 4.15
C VAL A 146 2.84 12.56 5.34
N ILE A 147 1.92 11.67 5.72
CA ILE A 147 1.18 11.73 6.98
C ILE A 147 1.56 10.53 7.86
N THR A 148 1.63 10.75 9.15
CA THR A 148 1.90 9.72 10.16
C THR A 148 0.66 9.45 10.99
N ALA A 149 0.58 8.26 11.60
CA ALA A 149 -0.47 7.99 12.57
C ALA A 149 -0.30 8.93 13.77
N GLN A 150 -1.34 9.68 14.11
CA GLN A 150 -1.38 10.42 15.37
C GLN A 150 -1.45 9.40 16.52
N LYS A 151 -0.42 9.37 17.32
CA LYS A 151 -0.39 8.58 18.57
C LYS A 151 -1.25 9.22 19.64
#